data_b591dc811c96614d059465b5be6d6bf7
#
_entry.id   b591dc811c96614d059465b5be6d6bf7
#
_cell.length_a   1.000
_cell.length_b   1.000
_cell.length_c   1.000
_cell.angle_alpha   90.00
_cell.angle_beta   90.00
_cell.angle_gamma   90.00
#
_symmetry.space_group_name_H-M   'P 1'
#
loop_
_entity.id
_entity.type
_entity.pdbx_description
1 polymer ?
#
loop_
_entity_poly.entity_id
_entity_poly.type
_entity_poly.pdbx_seq_one_letter_code
_entity_poly.pdbx_strand_id
1 'polypeptide(L)'
;MEERDSFKSRLGFILVSAGCAIGIGNVWKFPYITGEYGGAVFVLFYLAFLILLGIPVVTMELAVGRSSRKSVLRGFETLEPKGTYWHLHGWVCLIGSYILMVYYTTISGWMVDYFWKFLSGSFVEASPGRVADIFGQMVSSPMELMFFMGLTVLVGFAVCAGGVQGSLEKVTKFMMLGLLGLIILLAVNSVMIPGGEKGIAFYLLPDWGRAVEAGLGNVAAAAMNQAFFTLSVGQGSMEIFASYMDKKNSLGGEAVRITALDTFVALLAGLIIFPACFAYGVEPDQGPSLIFVTLPNIFINMPMGQIWGGLFFVFMTFASFSTVTAVFEALIGNCMDNFGWGRKKAVYILLPLVFFGSIPCVLGFNMWSDVQILGSKGILDTEDFIVSNLVLPIGSLIFALFCVSKYGWGFDHYLKEVNTGDGMKIPRWLKPYFQIVLPLLITVIAVRSLIG
;
A
#
# COMPACT_ATOMS: atom_id res chain seq x y z
N MET A 1 -20.07 -3.73 26.67
CA MET A 1 -19.23 -3.44 25.48
C MET A 1 -17.79 -3.61 25.93
N GLU A 2 -17.05 -4.53 25.34
CA GLU A 2 -15.61 -4.61 25.59
C GLU A 2 -14.98 -3.27 25.23
N GLU A 3 -14.07 -2.80 26.09
CA GLU A 3 -13.33 -1.57 25.87
C GLU A 3 -12.50 -1.73 24.58
N ARG A 4 -12.60 -0.77 23.64
CA ARG A 4 -11.90 -0.85 22.36
C ARG A 4 -10.39 -0.82 22.61
N ASP A 5 -9.65 -1.71 21.94
CA ASP A 5 -8.18 -1.72 21.96
C ASP A 5 -7.61 -0.31 21.73
N SER A 6 -6.44 -0.03 22.27
CA SER A 6 -5.72 1.23 22.06
C SER A 6 -4.25 0.97 21.81
N PHE A 7 -3.55 1.86 21.12
CA PHE A 7 -2.09 1.78 20.98
C PHE A 7 -1.40 2.10 22.30
N LYS A 8 -0.32 1.36 22.61
CA LYS A 8 0.53 1.65 23.78
C LYS A 8 1.30 2.96 23.63
N SER A 9 1.65 3.31 22.41
CA SER A 9 2.51 4.45 22.13
C SER A 9 2.13 5.13 20.84
N ARG A 10 2.38 6.45 20.78
CA ARG A 10 2.27 7.25 19.56
C ARG A 10 3.12 6.69 18.42
N LEU A 11 4.35 6.27 18.72
CA LEU A 11 5.23 5.63 17.73
C LEU A 11 4.60 4.35 17.18
N GLY A 12 3.94 3.54 18.03
CA GLY A 12 3.19 2.37 17.59
C GLY A 12 2.11 2.70 16.59
N PHE A 13 1.29 3.70 16.87
CA PHE A 13 0.27 4.18 15.93
C PHE A 13 0.90 4.62 14.59
N ILE A 14 1.94 5.48 14.63
CA ILE A 14 2.59 5.97 13.41
C ILE A 14 3.17 4.83 12.58
N LEU A 15 3.89 3.89 13.21
CA LEU A 15 4.54 2.78 12.50
C LEU A 15 3.53 1.75 11.97
N VAL A 16 2.43 1.48 12.67
CA VAL A 16 1.37 0.58 12.17
C VAL A 16 0.63 1.24 11.01
N SER A 17 0.26 2.52 11.13
CA SER A 17 -0.41 3.25 10.06
C SER A 17 0.50 3.45 8.85
N ALA A 18 1.76 3.81 9.05
CA ALA A 18 2.75 3.88 7.97
C ALA A 18 3.02 2.50 7.35
N GLY A 19 3.05 1.42 8.16
CA GLY A 19 3.19 0.05 7.66
C GLY A 19 1.99 -0.44 6.84
N CYS A 20 0.81 0.16 7.03
CA CYS A 20 -0.33 -0.08 6.14
C CYS A 20 -0.11 0.56 4.75
N ALA A 21 0.46 1.76 4.72
CA ALA A 21 0.79 2.47 3.49
C ALA A 21 2.03 1.87 2.81
N ILE A 22 3.12 1.68 3.56
CA ILE A 22 4.39 1.14 3.06
C ILE A 22 4.23 -0.34 2.71
N GLY A 23 4.16 -0.63 1.43
CA GLY A 23 3.96 -1.97 0.93
C GLY A 23 4.66 -2.22 -0.40
N ILE A 24 4.17 -3.22 -1.12
CA ILE A 24 4.65 -3.56 -2.47
C ILE A 24 4.51 -2.35 -3.42
N GLY A 25 3.53 -1.49 -3.19
CA GLY A 25 3.30 -0.28 -3.96
C GLY A 25 4.48 0.69 -4.00
N ASN A 26 5.21 0.83 -2.88
CA ASN A 26 6.37 1.72 -2.78
C ASN A 26 7.61 1.15 -3.47
N VAL A 27 7.77 -0.18 -3.40
CA VAL A 27 9.02 -0.83 -3.82
C VAL A 27 8.94 -1.42 -5.21
N TRP A 28 7.75 -1.73 -5.68
CA TRP A 28 7.51 -2.29 -7.01
C TRP A 28 6.78 -1.30 -7.92
N LYS A 29 5.53 -0.93 -7.58
CA LYS A 29 4.67 -0.13 -8.47
C LYS A 29 5.24 1.27 -8.69
N PHE A 30 5.73 1.93 -7.65
CA PHE A 30 6.29 3.27 -7.75
C PHE A 30 7.54 3.34 -8.65
N PRO A 31 8.60 2.52 -8.49
CA PRO A 31 9.74 2.54 -9.41
C PRO A 31 9.35 2.18 -10.84
N TYR A 32 8.51 1.15 -11.03
CA TYR A 32 8.03 0.76 -12.34
C TYR A 32 7.35 1.93 -13.07
N ILE A 33 6.34 2.56 -12.46
CA ILE A 33 5.62 3.69 -13.04
C ILE A 33 6.56 4.89 -13.23
N THR A 34 7.52 5.12 -12.32
CA THR A 34 8.54 6.17 -12.48
C THR A 34 9.39 5.94 -13.73
N GLY A 35 9.77 4.68 -14.00
CA GLY A 35 10.48 4.29 -15.21
C GLY A 35 9.69 4.59 -16.48
N GLU A 36 8.43 4.17 -16.51
CA GLU A 36 7.50 4.32 -17.63
C GLU A 36 7.16 5.79 -17.94
N TYR A 37 6.98 6.63 -16.92
CA TYR A 37 6.47 8.00 -17.07
C TYR A 37 7.54 9.10 -16.91
N GLY A 38 8.77 8.84 -17.32
CA GLY A 38 9.79 9.88 -17.52
C GLY A 38 10.63 10.25 -16.28
N GLY A 39 10.69 9.40 -15.26
CA GLY A 39 11.64 9.52 -14.16
C GLY A 39 11.32 10.66 -13.19
N ALA A 40 12.28 11.57 -12.96
CA ALA A 40 12.18 12.61 -11.94
C ALA A 40 10.95 13.54 -12.08
N VAL A 41 10.45 13.80 -13.28
CA VAL A 41 9.26 14.63 -13.49
C VAL A 41 8.02 13.95 -12.91
N PHE A 42 7.87 12.64 -13.11
CA PHE A 42 6.82 11.86 -12.45
C PHE A 42 6.93 11.96 -10.92
N VAL A 43 8.13 11.84 -10.36
CA VAL A 43 8.36 11.95 -8.91
C VAL A 43 7.92 13.32 -8.39
N LEU A 44 8.18 14.41 -9.12
CA LEU A 44 7.71 15.75 -8.74
C LEU A 44 6.18 15.84 -8.71
N PHE A 45 5.49 15.33 -9.73
CA PHE A 45 4.02 15.26 -9.74
C PHE A 45 3.48 14.42 -8.59
N TYR A 46 4.09 13.25 -8.35
CA TYR A 46 3.72 12.37 -7.25
C TYR A 46 3.83 13.07 -5.89
N LEU A 47 4.94 13.73 -5.60
CA LEU A 47 5.13 14.49 -4.36
C LEU A 47 4.11 15.63 -4.22
N ALA A 48 3.83 16.34 -5.31
CA ALA A 48 2.79 17.38 -5.32
C ALA A 48 1.40 16.81 -4.98
N PHE A 49 1.02 15.68 -5.59
CA PHE A 49 -0.27 15.04 -5.32
C PHE A 49 -0.35 14.38 -3.95
N LEU A 50 0.75 13.88 -3.39
CA LEU A 50 0.76 13.43 -1.99
C LEU A 50 0.40 14.58 -1.02
N ILE A 51 0.95 15.76 -1.25
CA ILE A 51 0.67 16.94 -0.41
C ILE A 51 -0.76 17.45 -0.65
N LEU A 52 -1.15 17.58 -1.92
CA LEU A 52 -2.44 18.17 -2.29
C LEU A 52 -3.62 17.23 -2.05
N LEU A 53 -3.47 15.93 -2.26
CA LEU A 53 -4.58 14.97 -2.20
C LEU A 53 -4.38 13.97 -1.06
N GLY A 54 -3.20 13.34 -0.99
CA GLY A 54 -2.92 12.26 -0.07
C GLY A 54 -3.09 12.67 1.40
N ILE A 55 -2.34 13.69 1.86
CA ILE A 55 -2.42 14.16 3.25
C ILE A 55 -3.86 14.58 3.64
N PRO A 56 -4.59 15.39 2.84
CA PRO A 56 -5.98 15.72 3.13
C PRO A 56 -6.86 14.49 3.32
N VAL A 57 -6.81 13.50 2.42
CA VAL A 57 -7.66 12.31 2.50
C VAL A 57 -7.28 11.44 3.70
N VAL A 58 -5.98 11.26 3.98
CA VAL A 58 -5.53 10.57 5.22
C VAL A 58 -6.10 11.26 6.45
N THR A 59 -6.08 12.61 6.54
CA THR A 59 -6.66 13.30 7.71
C THR A 59 -8.16 13.05 7.84
N MET A 60 -8.89 12.87 6.72
CA MET A 60 -10.33 12.58 6.73
C MET A 60 -10.63 11.19 7.24
N GLU A 61 -9.94 10.16 6.75
CA GLU A 61 -10.08 8.80 7.28
C GLU A 61 -9.74 8.74 8.78
N LEU A 62 -8.59 9.34 9.16
CA LEU A 62 -8.20 9.39 10.57
C LEU A 62 -9.24 10.12 11.44
N ALA A 63 -9.86 11.19 10.94
CA ALA A 63 -10.87 11.95 11.67
C ALA A 63 -12.15 11.13 11.89
N VAL A 64 -12.63 10.43 10.87
CA VAL A 64 -13.80 9.56 10.96
C VAL A 64 -13.54 8.44 11.97
N GLY A 65 -12.42 7.75 11.88
CA GLY A 65 -12.06 6.67 12.79
C GLY A 65 -11.92 7.12 14.25
N ARG A 66 -11.16 8.21 14.50
CA ARG A 66 -10.94 8.71 15.85
C ARG A 66 -12.21 9.29 16.50
N SER A 67 -13.05 9.94 15.71
CA SER A 67 -14.31 10.52 16.21
C SER A 67 -15.35 9.45 16.52
N SER A 68 -15.51 8.48 15.64
CA SER A 68 -16.49 7.40 15.82
C SER A 68 -16.06 6.32 16.80
N ARG A 69 -14.75 6.08 16.96
CA ARG A 69 -14.19 4.94 17.68
C ARG A 69 -14.69 3.60 17.15
N LYS A 70 -14.98 3.51 15.85
CA LYS A 70 -15.53 2.35 15.15
C LYS A 70 -14.77 2.05 13.86
N SER A 71 -15.04 0.88 13.29
CA SER A 71 -14.64 0.54 11.92
C SER A 71 -15.48 1.28 10.89
N VAL A 72 -15.07 1.26 9.65
CA VAL A 72 -15.58 2.16 8.60
C VAL A 72 -17.10 2.17 8.46
N LEU A 73 -17.79 1.02 8.41
CA LEU A 73 -19.25 0.98 8.26
C LEU A 73 -19.93 1.62 9.47
N ARG A 74 -19.57 1.21 10.67
CA ARG A 74 -20.15 1.75 11.91
C ARG A 74 -19.66 3.16 12.20
N GLY A 75 -18.49 3.54 11.68
CA GLY A 75 -17.95 4.89 11.77
C GLY A 75 -18.82 5.89 11.02
N PHE A 76 -19.11 5.59 9.75
CA PHE A 76 -20.04 6.40 8.98
C PHE A 76 -21.43 6.45 9.59
N GLU A 77 -22.00 5.30 9.98
CA GLU A 77 -23.33 5.21 10.62
C GLU A 77 -23.44 6.05 11.90
N THR A 78 -22.34 6.13 12.68
CA THR A 78 -22.30 6.91 13.93
C THR A 78 -22.26 8.42 13.68
N LEU A 79 -21.64 8.85 12.61
CA LEU A 79 -21.36 10.28 12.33
C LEU A 79 -22.29 10.88 11.28
N GLU A 80 -22.99 10.07 10.49
CA GLU A 80 -23.86 10.56 9.42
C GLU A 80 -25.14 11.23 9.97
N PRO A 81 -25.70 12.23 9.26
CA PRO A 81 -26.99 12.79 9.57
C PRO A 81 -28.10 11.74 9.46
N LYS A 82 -29.11 11.83 10.32
CA LYS A 82 -30.26 10.91 10.30
C LYS A 82 -30.96 10.92 8.93
N GLY A 83 -31.20 9.72 8.40
CA GLY A 83 -31.90 9.53 7.12
C GLY A 83 -30.96 9.60 5.90
N THR A 84 -29.64 9.62 6.09
CA THR A 84 -28.66 9.45 5.02
C THR A 84 -28.13 8.02 4.96
N TYR A 85 -27.40 7.69 3.88
CA TYR A 85 -26.95 6.33 3.61
C TYR A 85 -25.42 6.26 3.38
N TRP A 86 -24.64 7.14 4.00
CA TRP A 86 -23.18 7.16 3.86
C TRP A 86 -22.55 5.88 4.37
N HIS A 87 -23.13 5.23 5.36
CA HIS A 87 -22.67 3.95 5.91
C HIS A 87 -22.61 2.84 4.85
N LEU A 88 -23.37 2.92 3.75
CA LEU A 88 -23.28 1.92 2.66
C LEU A 88 -21.87 1.87 2.06
N HIS A 89 -21.14 2.99 2.07
CA HIS A 89 -19.75 3.00 1.64
C HIS A 89 -18.85 2.07 2.49
N GLY A 90 -19.17 1.86 3.73
CA GLY A 90 -18.44 0.93 4.60
C GLY A 90 -18.46 -0.52 4.09
N TRP A 91 -19.52 -0.94 3.39
CA TRP A 91 -19.54 -2.25 2.72
C TRP A 91 -18.60 -2.29 1.52
N VAL A 92 -18.51 -1.20 0.75
CA VAL A 92 -17.56 -1.09 -0.37
C VAL A 92 -16.13 -1.17 0.15
N CYS A 93 -15.81 -0.49 1.25
CA CYS A 93 -14.51 -0.56 1.91
C CYS A 93 -14.18 -1.97 2.41
N LEU A 94 -15.14 -2.66 3.03
CA LEU A 94 -14.96 -4.03 3.53
C LEU A 94 -14.69 -5.02 2.37
N ILE A 95 -15.49 -4.96 1.32
CA ILE A 95 -15.34 -5.80 0.14
C ILE A 95 -14.03 -5.46 -0.60
N GLY A 96 -13.71 -4.18 -0.75
CA GLY A 96 -12.47 -3.72 -1.37
C GLY A 96 -11.23 -4.20 -0.60
N SER A 97 -11.26 -4.12 0.72
CA SER A 97 -10.18 -4.64 1.58
C SER A 97 -10.04 -6.16 1.47
N TYR A 98 -11.16 -6.89 1.32
CA TYR A 98 -11.14 -8.33 1.08
C TYR A 98 -10.52 -8.67 -0.28
N ILE A 99 -10.96 -8.01 -1.36
CA ILE A 99 -10.39 -8.20 -2.71
C ILE A 99 -8.90 -7.86 -2.72
N LEU A 100 -8.50 -6.76 -2.05
CA LEU A 100 -7.08 -6.42 -1.91
C LEU A 100 -6.30 -7.58 -1.31
N MET A 101 -6.78 -8.17 -0.22
CA MET A 101 -6.06 -9.26 0.45
C MET A 101 -6.01 -10.54 -0.37
N VAL A 102 -6.99 -10.80 -1.20
CA VAL A 102 -7.04 -11.99 -2.07
C VAL A 102 -5.84 -12.03 -3.02
N TYR A 103 -5.49 -10.95 -3.69
CA TYR A 103 -4.33 -10.96 -4.58
C TYR A 103 -3.02 -10.56 -3.86
N TYR A 104 -3.10 -9.67 -2.89
CA TYR A 104 -1.92 -9.15 -2.19
C TYR A 104 -1.20 -10.22 -1.37
N THR A 105 -1.94 -11.16 -0.75
CA THR A 105 -1.35 -12.31 -0.04
C THR A 105 -0.62 -13.26 -0.99
N THR A 106 -1.07 -13.42 -2.22
CA THR A 106 -0.39 -14.20 -3.26
C THR A 106 0.97 -13.56 -3.58
N ILE A 107 1.00 -12.25 -3.87
CA ILE A 107 2.25 -11.54 -4.19
C ILE A 107 3.17 -11.49 -2.95
N SER A 108 2.61 -11.30 -1.75
CA SER A 108 3.39 -11.37 -0.51
C SER A 108 4.04 -12.74 -0.31
N GLY A 109 3.34 -13.82 -0.69
CA GLY A 109 3.89 -15.17 -0.71
C GLY A 109 5.10 -15.31 -1.63
N TRP A 110 5.10 -14.65 -2.80
CA TRP A 110 6.25 -14.64 -3.72
C TRP A 110 7.50 -14.00 -3.08
N MET A 111 7.32 -12.96 -2.26
CA MET A 111 8.45 -12.34 -1.55
C MET A 111 9.08 -13.30 -0.56
N VAL A 112 8.25 -14.06 0.19
CA VAL A 112 8.72 -15.07 1.14
C VAL A 112 9.41 -16.23 0.41
N ASP A 113 8.88 -16.67 -0.72
CA ASP A 113 9.48 -17.72 -1.56
C ASP A 113 10.84 -17.30 -2.11
N TYR A 114 10.95 -16.09 -2.64
CA TYR A 114 12.23 -15.58 -3.15
C TYR A 114 13.26 -15.39 -2.05
N PHE A 115 12.85 -14.95 -0.86
CA PHE A 115 13.73 -14.95 0.30
C PHE A 115 14.27 -16.37 0.57
N TRP A 116 13.37 -17.37 0.57
CA TRP A 116 13.77 -18.76 0.75
C TRP A 116 14.71 -19.25 -0.35
N LYS A 117 14.46 -18.93 -1.60
CA LYS A 117 15.29 -19.29 -2.75
C LYS A 117 16.69 -18.67 -2.67
N PHE A 118 16.81 -17.42 -2.22
CA PHE A 118 18.14 -16.82 -1.96
C PHE A 118 18.84 -17.50 -0.78
N LEU A 119 18.15 -17.77 0.30
CA LEU A 119 18.70 -18.44 1.48
C LEU A 119 19.15 -19.87 1.18
N SER A 120 18.38 -20.62 0.40
CA SER A 120 18.67 -22.01 0.01
C SER A 120 19.73 -22.14 -1.09
N GLY A 121 20.21 -21.03 -1.65
CA GLY A 121 21.24 -21.02 -2.69
C GLY A 121 20.73 -21.33 -4.10
N SER A 122 19.42 -21.22 -4.37
CA SER A 122 18.84 -21.50 -5.70
C SER A 122 19.39 -20.58 -6.79
N PHE A 123 19.95 -19.42 -6.41
CA PHE A 123 20.55 -18.45 -7.32
C PHE A 123 22.09 -18.53 -7.38
N VAL A 124 22.72 -19.48 -6.67
CA VAL A 124 24.17 -19.68 -6.75
C VAL A 124 24.54 -20.16 -8.15
N GLU A 125 25.52 -19.50 -8.77
CA GLU A 125 25.97 -19.78 -10.14
C GLU A 125 24.87 -19.78 -11.21
N ALA A 126 23.73 -19.09 -10.94
CA ALA A 126 22.65 -18.98 -11.89
C ALA A 126 23.06 -18.07 -13.07
N SER A 127 22.71 -18.45 -14.29
CA SER A 127 22.77 -17.58 -15.46
C SER A 127 21.51 -16.71 -15.56
N PRO A 128 21.50 -15.63 -16.35
CA PRO A 128 20.31 -14.82 -16.59
C PRO A 128 19.11 -15.63 -17.06
N GLY A 129 19.31 -16.60 -17.96
CA GLY A 129 18.23 -17.50 -18.39
C GLY A 129 17.69 -18.37 -17.23
N ARG A 130 18.57 -18.86 -16.36
CA ARG A 130 18.17 -19.64 -15.19
C ARG A 130 17.33 -18.82 -14.20
N VAL A 131 17.62 -17.53 -14.03
CA VAL A 131 16.79 -16.64 -13.17
C VAL A 131 15.37 -16.50 -13.71
N ALA A 132 15.22 -16.32 -15.02
CA ALA A 132 13.89 -16.28 -15.66
C ALA A 132 13.16 -17.62 -15.53
N ASP A 133 13.88 -18.76 -15.67
CA ASP A 133 13.32 -20.10 -15.46
C ASP A 133 12.85 -20.31 -14.02
N ILE A 134 13.58 -19.83 -13.02
CA ILE A 134 13.19 -19.93 -11.59
C ILE A 134 11.84 -19.21 -11.39
N PHE A 135 11.68 -18.01 -11.95
CA PHE A 135 10.40 -17.30 -11.89
C PHE A 135 9.29 -18.05 -12.63
N GLY A 136 9.55 -18.48 -13.87
CA GLY A 136 8.61 -19.25 -14.66
C GLY A 136 8.17 -20.55 -13.97
N GLN A 137 9.08 -21.29 -13.35
CA GLN A 137 8.79 -22.50 -12.60
C GLN A 137 7.92 -22.21 -11.36
N MET A 138 8.23 -21.14 -10.61
CA MET A 138 7.46 -20.71 -9.45
C MET A 138 6.00 -20.41 -9.84
N VAL A 139 5.78 -19.54 -10.83
CA VAL A 139 4.42 -19.15 -11.23
C VAL A 139 3.63 -20.30 -11.87
N SER A 140 4.32 -21.26 -12.47
CA SER A 140 3.72 -22.46 -13.06
C SER A 140 3.40 -23.54 -12.02
N SER A 141 3.85 -23.39 -10.76
CA SER A 141 3.64 -24.39 -9.69
C SER A 141 2.50 -23.95 -8.75
N PRO A 142 1.26 -24.45 -8.92
CA PRO A 142 0.15 -24.08 -8.05
C PRO A 142 0.40 -24.40 -6.57
N MET A 143 1.03 -25.54 -6.30
CA MET A 143 1.29 -25.99 -4.92
C MET A 143 2.30 -25.09 -4.19
N GLU A 144 3.35 -24.66 -4.88
CA GLU A 144 4.37 -23.76 -4.33
C GLU A 144 3.75 -22.39 -4.02
N LEU A 145 3.01 -21.83 -4.97
CA LEU A 145 2.31 -20.56 -4.78
C LEU A 145 1.29 -20.64 -3.64
N MET A 146 0.47 -21.71 -3.57
CA MET A 146 -0.50 -21.90 -2.49
C MET A 146 0.17 -22.08 -1.12
N PHE A 147 1.32 -22.74 -1.07
CA PHE A 147 2.06 -22.92 0.18
C PHE A 147 2.54 -21.58 0.75
N PHE A 148 3.24 -20.78 -0.04
CA PHE A 148 3.77 -19.49 0.44
C PHE A 148 2.68 -18.45 0.66
N MET A 149 1.63 -18.42 -0.16
CA MET A 149 0.42 -17.62 0.07
C MET A 149 -0.26 -18.03 1.36
N GLY A 150 -0.48 -19.34 1.57
CA GLY A 150 -1.09 -19.87 2.78
C GLY A 150 -0.27 -19.59 4.03
N LEU A 151 1.06 -19.67 3.96
CA LEU A 151 1.96 -19.28 5.04
C LEU A 151 1.78 -17.79 5.39
N THR A 152 1.71 -16.92 4.40
CA THR A 152 1.46 -15.49 4.57
C THR A 152 0.12 -15.23 5.28
N VAL A 153 -0.96 -15.88 4.82
CA VAL A 153 -2.28 -15.76 5.43
C VAL A 153 -2.28 -16.25 6.87
N LEU A 154 -1.71 -17.44 7.12
CA LEU A 154 -1.66 -18.04 8.45
C LEU A 154 -0.90 -17.15 9.45
N VAL A 155 0.32 -16.73 9.09
CA VAL A 155 1.15 -15.91 9.97
C VAL A 155 0.54 -14.54 10.19
N GLY A 156 -0.04 -13.92 9.15
CA GLY A 156 -0.73 -12.63 9.25
C GLY A 156 -1.90 -12.67 10.23
N PHE A 157 -2.78 -13.64 10.12
CA PHE A 157 -3.90 -13.81 11.06
C PHE A 157 -3.42 -14.23 12.46
N ALA A 158 -2.34 -15.01 12.59
CA ALA A 158 -1.77 -15.33 13.89
C ALA A 158 -1.25 -14.08 14.62
N VAL A 159 -0.61 -13.14 13.90
CA VAL A 159 -0.21 -11.84 14.46
C VAL A 159 -1.43 -11.04 14.92
N CYS A 160 -2.48 -10.93 14.09
CA CYS A 160 -3.68 -10.16 14.43
C CYS A 160 -4.51 -10.80 15.55
N ALA A 161 -4.47 -12.13 15.71
CA ALA A 161 -5.16 -12.84 16.79
C ALA A 161 -4.71 -12.41 18.19
N GLY A 162 -3.46 -11.97 18.34
CA GLY A 162 -2.90 -11.47 19.59
C GLY A 162 -3.36 -10.05 19.99
N GLY A 163 -4.19 -9.39 19.16
CA GLY A 163 -4.71 -8.05 19.37
C GLY A 163 -3.72 -6.93 19.03
N VAL A 164 -4.23 -5.69 19.09
CA VAL A 164 -3.44 -4.51 18.66
C VAL A 164 -2.22 -4.30 19.55
N GLN A 165 -2.40 -4.22 20.87
CA GLN A 165 -1.30 -4.01 21.83
C GLN A 165 -0.44 -5.25 22.05
N GLY A 166 -1.04 -6.44 22.00
CA GLY A 166 -0.39 -7.69 22.34
C GLY A 166 0.63 -8.14 21.32
N SER A 167 0.29 -8.07 20.05
CA SER A 167 1.05 -8.64 18.95
C SER A 167 1.25 -7.65 17.80
N LEU A 168 0.18 -7.11 17.20
CA LEU A 168 0.24 -6.28 16.01
C LEU A 168 1.24 -5.13 16.15
N GLU A 169 1.12 -4.29 17.19
CA GLU A 169 2.00 -3.14 17.41
C GLU A 169 3.46 -3.57 17.59
N LYS A 170 3.73 -4.68 18.29
CA LYS A 170 5.10 -5.14 18.54
C LYS A 170 5.75 -5.67 17.28
N VAL A 171 5.04 -6.54 16.56
CA VAL A 171 5.55 -7.18 15.33
C VAL A 171 5.75 -6.12 14.25
N THR A 172 4.77 -5.22 14.04
CA THR A 172 4.89 -4.14 13.05
C THR A 172 6.03 -3.17 13.39
N LYS A 173 6.22 -2.81 14.67
CA LYS A 173 7.38 -1.99 15.08
C LYS A 173 8.70 -2.65 14.71
N PHE A 174 8.86 -3.93 15.01
CA PHE A 174 10.08 -4.67 14.66
C PHE A 174 10.30 -4.69 13.14
N MET A 175 9.27 -5.06 12.38
CA MET A 175 9.34 -5.11 10.91
C MET A 175 9.64 -3.73 10.31
N MET A 176 8.97 -2.67 10.77
CA MET A 176 9.16 -1.32 10.24
C MET A 176 10.55 -0.75 10.54
N LEU A 177 11.08 -0.97 11.74
CA LEU A 177 12.44 -0.53 12.07
C LEU A 177 13.48 -1.34 11.29
N GLY A 178 13.28 -2.65 11.14
CA GLY A 178 14.10 -3.51 10.29
C GLY A 178 14.05 -3.09 8.82
N LEU A 179 12.85 -2.82 8.30
CA LEU A 179 12.62 -2.31 6.95
C LEU A 179 13.37 -1.00 6.70
N LEU A 180 13.24 -0.02 7.61
CA LEU A 180 13.92 1.26 7.47
C LEU A 180 15.46 1.12 7.51
N GLY A 181 15.99 0.23 8.36
CA GLY A 181 17.42 -0.08 8.37
C GLY A 181 17.88 -0.75 7.07
N LEU A 182 17.14 -1.75 6.60
CA LEU A 182 17.47 -2.48 5.38
C LEU A 182 17.38 -1.61 4.13
N ILE A 183 16.34 -0.75 3.99
CA ILE A 183 16.21 0.10 2.80
C ILE A 183 17.34 1.12 2.70
N ILE A 184 17.78 1.69 3.83
CA ILE A 184 18.95 2.60 3.86
C ILE A 184 20.22 1.84 3.45
N LEU A 185 20.45 0.65 4.00
CA LEU A 185 21.61 -0.18 3.67
C LEU A 185 21.64 -0.53 2.17
N LEU A 186 20.51 -0.97 1.63
CA LEU A 186 20.37 -1.34 0.22
C LEU A 186 20.54 -0.12 -0.71
N ALA A 187 19.96 1.03 -0.35
CA ALA A 187 20.09 2.27 -1.14
C ALA A 187 21.54 2.76 -1.18
N VAL A 188 22.23 2.75 -0.03
CA VAL A 188 23.67 3.12 0.03
C VAL A 188 24.49 2.18 -0.86
N ASN A 189 24.25 0.86 -0.77
CA ASN A 189 24.95 -0.11 -1.62
C ASN A 189 24.68 0.15 -3.10
N SER A 190 23.42 0.38 -3.50
CA SER A 190 23.05 0.58 -4.90
C SER A 190 23.62 1.88 -5.50
N VAL A 191 23.62 2.98 -4.74
CA VAL A 191 24.22 4.26 -5.16
C VAL A 191 25.73 4.14 -5.36
N MET A 192 26.40 3.22 -4.69
CA MET A 192 27.85 2.97 -4.81
C MET A 192 28.21 2.03 -5.97
N ILE A 193 27.25 1.49 -6.71
CA ILE A 193 27.51 0.61 -7.86
C ILE A 193 28.15 1.44 -8.99
N PRO A 194 29.36 1.06 -9.48
CA PRO A 194 29.98 1.74 -10.63
C PRO A 194 29.07 1.69 -11.87
N GLY A 195 28.86 2.83 -12.52
CA GLY A 195 27.97 2.94 -13.70
C GLY A 195 26.50 3.27 -13.35
N GLY A 196 26.15 3.35 -12.06
CA GLY A 196 24.82 3.70 -11.58
C GLY A 196 24.47 5.20 -11.67
N GLU A 197 25.44 6.07 -11.97
CA GLU A 197 25.27 7.53 -11.97
C GLU A 197 24.18 7.98 -12.96
N LYS A 198 24.06 7.31 -14.10
CA LYS A 198 22.99 7.58 -15.08
C LYS A 198 21.60 7.28 -14.52
N GLY A 199 21.47 6.21 -13.72
CA GLY A 199 20.22 5.87 -13.05
C GLY A 199 19.85 6.89 -11.96
N ILE A 200 20.83 7.39 -11.21
CA ILE A 200 20.63 8.47 -10.24
C ILE A 200 20.16 9.74 -10.97
N ALA A 201 20.83 10.09 -12.09
CA ALA A 201 20.45 11.26 -12.89
C ALA A 201 19.03 11.11 -13.48
N PHE A 202 18.68 9.93 -14.01
CA PHE A 202 17.33 9.63 -14.51
C PHE A 202 16.26 9.84 -13.42
N TYR A 203 16.56 9.40 -12.21
CA TYR A 203 15.61 9.39 -11.11
C TYR A 203 15.49 10.74 -10.38
N LEU A 204 16.58 11.52 -10.31
CA LEU A 204 16.62 12.75 -9.50
C LEU A 204 16.67 14.05 -10.34
N LEU A 205 17.11 13.98 -11.60
CA LEU A 205 17.19 15.16 -12.46
C LEU A 205 16.01 15.23 -13.42
N PRO A 206 15.13 16.25 -13.28
CA PRO A 206 13.95 16.38 -14.14
C PRO A 206 14.32 16.57 -15.62
N ASP A 207 13.77 15.71 -16.45
CA ASP A 207 13.85 15.80 -17.90
C ASP A 207 12.45 15.99 -18.49
N TRP A 208 12.11 17.23 -18.80
CA TRP A 208 10.79 17.58 -19.33
C TRP A 208 10.57 17.02 -20.74
N GLY A 209 11.63 16.77 -21.53
CA GLY A 209 11.53 16.15 -22.85
C GLY A 209 10.92 14.75 -22.75
N ARG A 210 11.47 13.89 -21.88
CA ARG A 210 10.92 12.55 -21.62
C ARG A 210 9.48 12.58 -21.10
N ALA A 211 9.16 13.53 -20.20
CA ALA A 211 7.79 13.64 -19.69
C ALA A 211 6.79 14.10 -20.77
N VAL A 212 7.21 14.94 -21.73
CA VAL A 212 6.38 15.34 -22.87
C VAL A 212 6.17 14.16 -23.83
N GLU A 213 7.20 13.36 -24.10
CA GLU A 213 7.11 12.14 -24.91
C GLU A 213 6.15 11.12 -24.29
N ALA A 214 6.20 10.91 -22.98
CA ALA A 214 5.25 10.07 -22.24
C ALA A 214 3.82 10.68 -22.16
N GLY A 215 3.66 11.95 -22.50
CA GLY A 215 2.43 12.70 -22.42
C GLY A 215 2.17 13.25 -21.00
N LEU A 216 2.36 14.56 -20.79
CA LEU A 216 2.23 15.20 -19.47
C LEU A 216 0.91 14.87 -18.75
N GLY A 217 -0.19 14.73 -19.50
CA GLY A 217 -1.48 14.33 -18.93
C GLY A 217 -1.48 12.91 -18.37
N ASN A 218 -0.76 11.98 -19.00
CA ASN A 218 -0.61 10.61 -18.54
C ASN A 218 0.31 10.54 -17.33
N VAL A 219 1.43 11.28 -17.37
CA VAL A 219 2.36 11.44 -16.22
C VAL A 219 1.62 11.94 -15.00
N ALA A 220 0.81 13.00 -15.14
CA ALA A 220 0.04 13.56 -14.04
C ALA A 220 -1.01 12.56 -13.51
N ALA A 221 -1.74 11.87 -14.40
CA ALA A 221 -2.74 10.88 -14.00
C ALA A 221 -2.10 9.68 -13.27
N ALA A 222 -1.00 9.15 -13.80
CA ALA A 222 -0.26 8.06 -13.17
C ALA A 222 0.27 8.46 -11.79
N ALA A 223 0.85 9.67 -11.66
CA ALA A 223 1.35 10.20 -10.40
C ALA A 223 0.24 10.41 -9.35
N MET A 224 -0.93 10.88 -9.78
CA MET A 224 -2.11 11.01 -8.92
C MET A 224 -2.60 9.65 -8.43
N ASN A 225 -2.77 8.67 -9.33
CA ASN A 225 -3.19 7.32 -8.96
C ASN A 225 -2.19 6.69 -7.99
N GLN A 226 -0.89 6.86 -8.24
CA GLN A 226 0.14 6.36 -7.34
C GLN A 226 0.08 7.01 -5.95
N ALA A 227 -0.25 8.29 -5.85
CA ALA A 227 -0.39 8.98 -4.56
C ALA A 227 -1.54 8.43 -3.71
N PHE A 228 -2.66 8.00 -4.31
CA PHE A 228 -3.73 7.31 -3.59
C PHE A 228 -3.37 5.87 -3.23
N PHE A 229 -2.78 5.17 -4.19
CA PHE A 229 -2.42 3.77 -4.00
C PHE A 229 -1.40 3.60 -2.87
N THR A 230 -0.33 4.40 -2.86
CA THR A 230 0.74 4.29 -1.87
C THR A 230 0.25 4.50 -0.43
N LEU A 231 -0.69 5.42 -0.22
CA LEU A 231 -1.24 5.72 1.11
C LEU A 231 -2.39 4.78 1.51
N SER A 232 -2.82 3.87 0.63
CA SER A 232 -3.95 2.95 0.86
C SER A 232 -5.22 3.66 1.32
N VAL A 233 -5.47 4.89 0.82
CA VAL A 233 -6.63 5.70 1.20
C VAL A 233 -7.85 5.38 0.34
N GLY A 234 -9.05 5.63 0.89
CA GLY A 234 -10.34 5.37 0.25
C GLY A 234 -10.99 4.04 0.64
N GLN A 235 -10.26 3.13 1.27
CA GLN A 235 -10.78 1.84 1.74
C GLN A 235 -11.00 1.76 3.26
N GLY A 236 -10.74 2.85 4.01
CA GLY A 236 -10.99 2.90 5.44
C GLY A 236 -9.95 2.16 6.31
N SER A 237 -8.79 1.79 5.74
CA SER A 237 -7.73 1.13 6.52
C SER A 237 -7.09 2.08 7.53
N MET A 238 -6.91 3.36 7.20
CA MET A 238 -6.43 4.35 8.14
C MET A 238 -7.46 4.67 9.23
N GLU A 239 -8.75 4.55 8.92
CA GLU A 239 -9.84 4.77 9.86
C GLU A 239 -9.78 3.80 11.04
N ILE A 240 -9.54 2.49 10.79
CA ILE A 240 -9.51 1.49 11.87
C ILE A 240 -8.39 1.81 12.86
N PHE A 241 -7.19 2.21 12.40
CA PHE A 241 -6.09 2.58 13.28
C PHE A 241 -6.38 3.84 14.09
N ALA A 242 -6.99 4.84 13.47
CA ALA A 242 -7.40 6.05 14.17
C ALA A 242 -8.47 5.77 15.24
N SER A 243 -9.30 4.74 15.06
CA SER A 243 -10.28 4.33 16.05
C SER A 243 -9.67 3.80 17.36
N TYR A 244 -8.40 3.38 17.31
CA TYR A 244 -7.60 2.95 18.48
C TYR A 244 -6.74 4.09 19.05
N MET A 245 -6.78 5.29 18.46
CA MET A 245 -5.96 6.45 18.84
C MET A 245 -6.64 7.30 19.94
N ASP A 246 -5.84 7.87 20.85
CA ASP A 246 -6.29 8.90 21.77
C ASP A 246 -6.38 10.29 21.12
N LYS A 247 -6.87 11.30 21.88
CA LYS A 247 -7.04 12.68 21.41
C LYS A 247 -5.89 13.63 21.80
N LYS A 248 -4.74 13.10 22.23
CA LYS A 248 -3.60 13.93 22.67
C LYS A 248 -2.93 14.69 21.54
N ASN A 249 -2.90 14.12 20.33
CA ASN A 249 -2.23 14.70 19.18
C ASN A 249 -3.22 15.08 18.07
N SER A 250 -2.93 16.19 17.36
CA SER A 250 -3.71 16.61 16.20
C SER A 250 -3.47 15.69 15.00
N LEU A 251 -4.51 15.39 14.22
CA LEU A 251 -4.43 14.45 13.12
C LEU A 251 -3.63 14.98 11.93
N GLY A 252 -3.58 16.31 11.71
CA GLY A 252 -2.78 16.90 10.65
C GLY A 252 -1.30 16.53 10.76
N GLY A 253 -0.74 16.62 11.98
CA GLY A 253 0.65 16.21 12.23
C GLY A 253 0.90 14.72 12.07
N GLU A 254 -0.07 13.88 12.45
CA GLU A 254 0.05 12.43 12.28
C GLU A 254 -0.01 12.02 10.80
N ALA A 255 -0.94 12.59 10.03
CA ALA A 255 -1.04 12.35 8.59
C ALA A 255 0.27 12.73 7.86
N VAL A 256 0.85 13.88 8.19
CA VAL A 256 2.15 14.29 7.61
C VAL A 256 3.25 13.29 7.95
N ARG A 257 3.32 12.78 9.18
CA ARG A 257 4.36 11.80 9.57
C ARG A 257 4.19 10.47 8.86
N ILE A 258 2.95 9.98 8.76
CA ILE A 258 2.65 8.73 8.03
C ILE A 258 3.04 8.88 6.57
N THR A 259 2.60 9.96 5.91
CA THR A 259 2.93 10.23 4.50
C THR A 259 4.42 10.43 4.29
N ALA A 260 5.12 11.12 5.20
CA ALA A 260 6.56 11.33 5.10
C ALA A 260 7.36 10.02 5.20
N LEU A 261 6.95 9.10 6.09
CA LEU A 261 7.58 7.77 6.18
C LEU A 261 7.32 6.94 4.93
N ASP A 262 6.10 6.93 4.43
CA ASP A 262 5.72 6.26 3.19
C ASP A 262 6.54 6.78 2.01
N THR A 263 6.57 8.10 1.83
CA THR A 263 7.34 8.77 0.77
C THR A 263 8.84 8.49 0.88
N PHE A 264 9.39 8.50 2.09
CA PHE A 264 10.79 8.20 2.32
C PHE A 264 11.15 6.80 1.82
N VAL A 265 10.32 5.81 2.11
CA VAL A 265 10.54 4.43 1.62
C VAL A 265 10.40 4.36 0.10
N ALA A 266 9.39 4.99 -0.50
CA ALA A 266 9.22 5.03 -1.95
C ALA A 266 10.44 5.65 -2.66
N LEU A 267 10.93 6.79 -2.14
CA LEU A 267 12.10 7.46 -2.71
C LEU A 267 13.39 6.64 -2.59
N LEU A 268 13.60 5.98 -1.44
CA LEU A 268 14.76 5.09 -1.28
C LEU A 268 14.66 3.84 -2.16
N ALA A 269 13.46 3.29 -2.37
CA ALA A 269 13.26 2.18 -3.30
C ALA A 269 13.70 2.54 -4.74
N GLY A 270 13.38 3.77 -5.19
CA GLY A 270 13.91 4.28 -6.46
C GLY A 270 15.46 4.34 -6.48
N LEU A 271 16.08 4.77 -5.38
CA LEU A 271 17.55 4.79 -5.26
C LEU A 271 18.18 3.38 -5.18
N ILE A 272 17.41 2.36 -4.85
CA ILE A 272 17.88 0.97 -4.94
C ILE A 272 17.81 0.50 -6.41
N ILE A 273 16.71 0.77 -7.07
CA ILE A 273 16.38 0.13 -8.36
C ILE A 273 17.06 0.84 -9.52
N PHE A 274 16.92 2.17 -9.67
CA PHE A 274 17.41 2.87 -10.85
C PHE A 274 18.94 2.82 -11.03
N PRO A 275 19.78 3.07 -10.00
CA PRO A 275 21.22 2.94 -10.17
C PRO A 275 21.63 1.52 -10.57
N ALA A 276 21.01 0.50 -9.96
CA ALA A 276 21.28 -0.89 -10.27
C ALA A 276 20.87 -1.25 -11.70
N CYS A 277 19.67 -0.90 -12.15
CA CYS A 277 19.20 -1.15 -13.52
C CYS A 277 20.13 -0.51 -14.56
N PHE A 278 20.46 0.76 -14.41
CA PHE A 278 21.31 1.47 -15.36
C PHE A 278 22.77 0.97 -15.38
N ALA A 279 23.30 0.57 -14.21
CA ALA A 279 24.65 0.00 -14.13
C ALA A 279 24.78 -1.32 -14.89
N TYR A 280 23.70 -2.12 -14.90
CA TYR A 280 23.67 -3.41 -15.58
C TYR A 280 22.94 -3.39 -16.94
N GLY A 281 22.57 -2.20 -17.44
CA GLY A 281 21.97 -2.01 -18.77
C GLY A 281 20.58 -2.63 -18.91
N VAL A 282 19.78 -2.62 -17.83
CA VAL A 282 18.43 -3.18 -17.82
C VAL A 282 17.40 -2.05 -17.73
N GLU A 283 16.34 -2.14 -18.52
CA GLU A 283 15.24 -1.17 -18.49
C GLU A 283 14.38 -1.36 -17.23
N PRO A 284 14.01 -0.27 -16.52
CA PRO A 284 13.25 -0.33 -15.27
C PRO A 284 11.73 -0.43 -15.46
N ASP A 285 11.21 -0.62 -16.66
CA ASP A 285 9.80 -0.54 -17.04
C ASP A 285 9.08 -1.90 -17.20
N GLN A 286 9.65 -2.99 -16.67
CA GLN A 286 9.21 -4.37 -16.96
C GLN A 286 8.17 -4.96 -15.98
N GLY A 287 7.41 -4.17 -15.24
CA GLY A 287 6.35 -4.68 -14.34
C GLY A 287 6.85 -5.67 -13.27
N PRO A 288 6.14 -6.81 -13.03
CA PRO A 288 6.55 -7.81 -12.03
C PRO A 288 7.93 -8.40 -12.28
N SER A 289 8.34 -8.55 -13.53
CA SER A 289 9.65 -9.06 -13.89
C SER A 289 10.80 -8.20 -13.38
N LEU A 290 10.57 -6.91 -13.14
CA LEU A 290 11.56 -6.03 -12.52
C LEU A 290 12.04 -6.58 -11.17
N ILE A 291 11.13 -7.02 -10.30
CA ILE A 291 11.46 -7.52 -8.95
C ILE A 291 11.95 -8.96 -8.97
N PHE A 292 11.33 -9.82 -9.79
CA PHE A 292 11.54 -11.27 -9.71
C PHE A 292 12.49 -11.83 -10.74
N VAL A 293 12.82 -11.06 -11.79
CA VAL A 293 13.79 -11.46 -12.82
C VAL A 293 14.94 -10.48 -12.89
N THR A 294 14.64 -9.18 -13.08
CA THR A 294 15.68 -8.16 -13.31
C THR A 294 16.57 -7.95 -12.11
N LEU A 295 16.01 -7.67 -10.92
CA LEU A 295 16.82 -7.46 -9.71
C LEU A 295 17.59 -8.72 -9.28
N PRO A 296 17.03 -9.93 -9.27
CA PRO A 296 17.83 -11.14 -9.06
C PRO A 296 18.98 -11.30 -10.05
N ASN A 297 18.77 -10.99 -11.34
CA ASN A 297 19.85 -10.97 -12.32
C ASN A 297 20.97 -9.97 -11.99
N ILE A 298 20.61 -8.81 -11.46
CA ILE A 298 21.58 -7.83 -10.97
C ILE A 298 22.35 -8.42 -9.77
N PHE A 299 21.63 -8.95 -8.78
CA PHE A 299 22.25 -9.50 -7.57
C PHE A 299 23.23 -10.63 -7.87
N ILE A 300 22.90 -11.59 -8.72
CA ILE A 300 23.81 -12.70 -9.05
C ILE A 300 25.11 -12.22 -9.69
N ASN A 301 25.13 -11.04 -10.35
CA ASN A 301 26.31 -10.45 -10.95
C ASN A 301 27.12 -9.54 -10.00
N MET A 302 26.58 -9.30 -8.77
CA MET A 302 27.25 -8.47 -7.76
C MET A 302 28.15 -9.31 -6.84
N PRO A 303 29.24 -8.73 -6.32
CA PRO A 303 29.96 -9.35 -5.18
C PRO A 303 29.01 -9.58 -4.01
N MET A 304 29.02 -10.78 -3.43
CA MET A 304 28.12 -11.20 -2.35
C MET A 304 26.63 -11.12 -2.72
N GLY A 305 26.29 -11.32 -3.98
CA GLY A 305 24.92 -11.15 -4.50
C GLY A 305 23.84 -11.97 -3.80
N GLN A 306 24.17 -13.18 -3.31
CA GLN A 306 23.26 -13.98 -2.50
C GLN A 306 22.81 -13.24 -1.23
N ILE A 307 23.73 -12.52 -0.59
CA ILE A 307 23.42 -11.76 0.64
C ILE A 307 22.56 -10.55 0.28
N TRP A 308 22.95 -9.79 -0.75
CA TRP A 308 22.18 -8.62 -1.18
C TRP A 308 20.77 -8.98 -1.63
N GLY A 309 20.62 -10.04 -2.42
CA GLY A 309 19.30 -10.54 -2.83
C GLY A 309 18.48 -11.04 -1.64
N GLY A 310 19.08 -11.80 -0.73
CA GLY A 310 18.42 -12.24 0.50
C GLY A 310 17.94 -11.06 1.36
N LEU A 311 18.79 -10.06 1.60
CA LEU A 311 18.42 -8.84 2.35
C LEU A 311 17.31 -8.03 1.65
N PHE A 312 17.36 -7.94 0.32
CA PHE A 312 16.31 -7.28 -0.45
C PHE A 312 14.96 -8.00 -0.27
N PHE A 313 14.92 -9.33 -0.37
CA PHE A 313 13.66 -10.05 -0.20
C PHE A 313 13.20 -10.15 1.25
N VAL A 314 14.07 -10.03 2.27
CA VAL A 314 13.66 -9.77 3.66
C VAL A 314 12.97 -8.39 3.77
N PHE A 315 13.59 -7.37 3.19
CA PHE A 315 13.00 -6.03 3.14
C PHE A 315 11.63 -6.04 2.47
N MET A 316 11.50 -6.69 1.29
CA MET A 316 10.24 -6.85 0.58
C MET A 316 9.18 -7.61 1.37
N THR A 317 9.60 -8.68 2.07
CA THR A 317 8.73 -9.45 2.96
C THR A 317 8.21 -8.58 4.11
N PHE A 318 9.05 -7.78 4.75
CA PHE A 318 8.62 -6.87 5.82
C PHE A 318 7.66 -5.80 5.29
N ALA A 319 7.93 -5.22 4.11
CA ALA A 319 7.08 -4.24 3.47
C ALA A 319 5.69 -4.83 3.14
N SER A 320 5.65 -5.99 2.48
CA SER A 320 4.37 -6.62 2.14
C SER A 320 3.60 -7.08 3.36
N PHE A 321 4.29 -7.66 4.35
CA PHE A 321 3.67 -8.24 5.53
C PHE A 321 3.11 -7.19 6.50
N SER A 322 3.72 -5.99 6.59
CA SER A 322 3.17 -4.88 7.35
C SER A 322 1.80 -4.44 6.82
N THR A 323 1.64 -4.38 5.50
CA THR A 323 0.34 -4.09 4.86
C THR A 323 -0.66 -5.24 5.08
N VAL A 324 -0.24 -6.51 4.90
CA VAL A 324 -1.11 -7.68 5.13
C VAL A 324 -1.69 -7.66 6.55
N THR A 325 -0.85 -7.51 7.57
CA THR A 325 -1.32 -7.48 8.96
C THR A 325 -2.21 -6.26 9.26
N ALA A 326 -1.92 -5.12 8.64
CA ALA A 326 -2.71 -3.92 8.79
C ALA A 326 -4.13 -4.07 8.20
N VAL A 327 -4.24 -4.59 6.98
CA VAL A 327 -5.56 -4.79 6.33
C VAL A 327 -6.32 -5.95 6.96
N PHE A 328 -5.64 -7.01 7.45
CA PHE A 328 -6.29 -8.05 8.23
C PHE A 328 -6.91 -7.49 9.53
N GLU A 329 -6.23 -6.57 10.21
CA GLU A 329 -6.80 -5.89 11.38
C GLU A 329 -8.04 -5.07 10.99
N ALA A 330 -8.01 -4.38 9.84
CA ALA A 330 -9.19 -3.66 9.35
C ALA A 330 -10.38 -4.62 9.07
N LEU A 331 -10.14 -5.77 8.44
CA LEU A 331 -11.16 -6.80 8.20
C LEU A 331 -11.72 -7.35 9.53
N ILE A 332 -10.83 -7.69 10.48
CA ILE A 332 -11.22 -8.19 11.82
C ILE A 332 -12.05 -7.14 12.54
N GLY A 333 -11.58 -5.89 12.59
CA GLY A 333 -12.29 -4.78 13.25
C GLY A 333 -13.67 -4.52 12.65
N ASN A 334 -13.80 -4.59 11.33
CA ASN A 334 -15.09 -4.49 10.65
C ASN A 334 -16.03 -5.64 11.04
N CYS A 335 -15.54 -6.88 11.06
CA CYS A 335 -16.36 -8.02 11.49
C CYS A 335 -16.78 -7.94 12.96
N MET A 336 -15.88 -7.49 13.83
CA MET A 336 -16.19 -7.29 15.24
C MET A 336 -17.29 -6.25 15.44
N ASP A 337 -17.17 -5.10 14.79
CA ASP A 337 -18.15 -4.01 14.94
C ASP A 337 -19.50 -4.31 14.27
N ASN A 338 -19.48 -4.93 13.09
CA ASN A 338 -20.71 -5.13 12.29
C ASN A 338 -21.52 -6.34 12.75
N PHE A 339 -20.84 -7.43 13.11
CA PHE A 339 -21.51 -8.69 13.46
C PHE A 339 -21.46 -9.00 14.96
N GLY A 340 -20.81 -8.16 15.76
CA GLY A 340 -20.63 -8.39 17.19
C GLY A 340 -19.77 -9.62 17.50
N TRP A 341 -18.87 -10.01 16.59
CA TRP A 341 -18.01 -11.17 16.80
C TRP A 341 -16.85 -10.82 17.73
N GLY A 342 -16.46 -11.77 18.57
CA GLY A 342 -15.18 -11.66 19.26
C GLY A 342 -14.01 -11.82 18.28
N ARG A 343 -12.85 -11.23 18.58
CA ARG A 343 -11.64 -11.27 17.75
C ARG A 343 -11.27 -12.68 17.28
N LYS A 344 -11.27 -13.67 18.18
CA LYS A 344 -10.96 -15.06 17.82
C LYS A 344 -11.92 -15.62 16.77
N LYS A 345 -13.23 -15.38 16.92
CA LYS A 345 -14.25 -15.82 15.94
C LYS A 345 -14.02 -15.15 14.59
N ALA A 346 -13.74 -13.83 14.56
CA ALA A 346 -13.45 -13.11 13.33
C ALA A 346 -12.23 -13.72 12.62
N VAL A 347 -11.14 -13.97 13.35
CA VAL A 347 -9.93 -14.63 12.78
C VAL A 347 -10.24 -16.01 12.23
N TYR A 348 -10.95 -16.88 12.97
CA TYR A 348 -11.27 -18.23 12.51
C TYR A 348 -12.14 -18.27 11.25
N ILE A 349 -12.96 -17.24 11.02
CA ILE A 349 -13.81 -17.15 9.82
C ILE A 349 -13.06 -16.49 8.67
N LEU A 350 -12.35 -15.40 8.93
CA LEU A 350 -11.65 -14.65 7.88
C LEU A 350 -10.43 -15.38 7.32
N LEU A 351 -9.70 -16.15 8.14
CA LEU A 351 -8.53 -16.90 7.68
C LEU A 351 -8.87 -17.86 6.51
N PRO A 352 -9.82 -18.80 6.66
CA PRO A 352 -10.19 -19.66 5.53
C PRO A 352 -10.83 -18.87 4.39
N LEU A 353 -11.60 -17.83 4.68
CA LEU A 353 -12.23 -17.00 3.66
C LEU A 353 -11.20 -16.32 2.76
N VAL A 354 -10.14 -15.73 3.34
CA VAL A 354 -9.04 -15.13 2.56
C VAL A 354 -8.22 -16.20 1.86
N PHE A 355 -7.88 -17.30 2.54
CA PHE A 355 -7.10 -18.38 1.94
C PHE A 355 -7.79 -18.96 0.69
N PHE A 356 -9.04 -19.36 0.80
CA PHE A 356 -9.79 -19.92 -0.34
C PHE A 356 -10.11 -18.85 -1.38
N GLY A 357 -10.37 -17.60 -0.97
CA GLY A 357 -10.55 -16.48 -1.88
C GLY A 357 -9.31 -16.14 -2.71
N SER A 358 -8.10 -16.43 -2.20
CA SER A 358 -6.84 -16.19 -2.91
C SER A 358 -6.49 -17.30 -3.91
N ILE A 359 -7.12 -18.47 -3.83
CA ILE A 359 -6.85 -19.59 -4.77
C ILE A 359 -7.07 -19.20 -6.24
N PRO A 360 -8.17 -18.52 -6.64
CA PRO A 360 -8.34 -18.07 -8.02
C PRO A 360 -7.18 -17.21 -8.53
N CYS A 361 -6.67 -16.28 -7.71
CA CYS A 361 -5.51 -15.47 -8.04
C CYS A 361 -4.27 -16.34 -8.30
N VAL A 362 -3.98 -17.30 -7.42
CA VAL A 362 -2.88 -18.27 -7.61
C VAL A 362 -3.04 -19.05 -8.92
N LEU A 363 -4.25 -19.57 -9.18
CA LEU A 363 -4.53 -20.38 -10.38
C LEU A 363 -4.47 -19.54 -11.66
N GLY A 364 -4.71 -18.24 -11.59
CA GLY A 364 -4.61 -17.32 -12.72
C GLY A 364 -3.22 -17.24 -13.35
N PHE A 365 -2.16 -17.68 -12.66
CA PHE A 365 -0.81 -17.75 -13.21
C PHE A 365 -0.46 -19.08 -13.88
N ASN A 366 -1.31 -20.09 -13.74
CA ASN A 366 -1.05 -21.45 -14.25
C ASN A 366 -2.29 -22.09 -14.84
N MET A 367 -3.08 -22.83 -14.05
CA MET A 367 -4.22 -23.62 -14.56
C MET A 367 -5.34 -22.76 -15.18
N TRP A 368 -5.48 -21.50 -14.76
CA TRP A 368 -6.48 -20.54 -15.23
C TRP A 368 -5.85 -19.33 -15.95
N SER A 369 -4.64 -19.48 -16.48
CA SER A 369 -3.93 -18.42 -17.20
C SER A 369 -4.70 -17.83 -18.39
N ASP A 370 -5.57 -18.64 -19.01
CA ASP A 370 -6.42 -18.23 -20.14
C ASP A 370 -7.72 -17.52 -19.70
N VAL A 371 -8.01 -17.49 -18.38
CA VAL A 371 -9.23 -16.87 -17.86
C VAL A 371 -9.05 -15.35 -17.85
N GLN A 372 -9.85 -14.67 -18.64
CA GLN A 372 -9.95 -13.21 -18.70
C GLN A 372 -11.31 -12.78 -18.13
N ILE A 373 -11.31 -11.90 -17.13
CA ILE A 373 -12.52 -11.47 -16.41
C ILE A 373 -12.98 -10.09 -16.91
N LEU A 374 -12.08 -9.13 -16.98
CA LEU A 374 -12.39 -7.76 -17.38
C LEU A 374 -11.62 -7.39 -18.66
N GLY A 375 -12.28 -7.53 -19.80
CA GLY A 375 -11.64 -7.34 -21.11
C GLY A 375 -10.52 -8.36 -21.33
N SER A 376 -9.29 -7.90 -21.52
CA SER A 376 -8.10 -8.75 -21.67
C SER A 376 -7.33 -9.00 -20.37
N LYS A 377 -7.88 -8.59 -19.21
CA LYS A 377 -7.21 -8.68 -17.91
C LYS A 377 -7.42 -10.06 -17.29
N GLY A 378 -6.33 -10.66 -16.83
CA GLY A 378 -6.35 -11.87 -16.01
C GLY A 378 -6.96 -11.63 -14.62
N ILE A 379 -6.93 -12.64 -13.77
CA ILE A 379 -7.55 -12.60 -12.45
C ILE A 379 -6.90 -11.53 -11.58
N LEU A 380 -5.57 -11.58 -11.38
CA LEU A 380 -4.84 -10.60 -10.57
C LEU A 380 -5.04 -9.17 -11.08
N ASP A 381 -4.90 -8.96 -12.39
CA ASP A 381 -5.03 -7.62 -12.99
C ASP A 381 -6.44 -7.06 -12.84
N THR A 382 -7.46 -7.94 -12.83
CA THR A 382 -8.85 -7.55 -12.58
C THR A 382 -9.06 -7.16 -11.12
N GLU A 383 -8.52 -7.93 -10.18
CA GLU A 383 -8.60 -7.66 -8.75
C GLU A 383 -7.88 -6.35 -8.40
N ASP A 384 -6.65 -6.14 -8.92
CA ASP A 384 -5.93 -4.86 -8.73
C ASP A 384 -6.66 -3.69 -9.38
N PHE A 385 -7.24 -3.88 -10.59
CA PHE A 385 -8.02 -2.83 -11.24
C PHE A 385 -9.23 -2.39 -10.40
N ILE A 386 -9.98 -3.35 -9.84
CA ILE A 386 -11.14 -3.04 -8.97
C ILE A 386 -10.69 -2.22 -7.76
N VAL A 387 -9.61 -2.62 -7.10
CA VAL A 387 -9.12 -1.92 -5.91
C VAL A 387 -8.51 -0.56 -6.31
N SER A 388 -7.52 -0.56 -7.18
CA SER A 388 -6.69 0.62 -7.47
C SER A 388 -7.42 1.69 -8.27
N ASN A 389 -8.31 1.29 -9.20
CA ASN A 389 -8.98 2.22 -10.11
C ASN A 389 -10.43 2.54 -9.73
N LEU A 390 -11.07 1.72 -8.89
CA LEU A 390 -12.45 1.96 -8.45
C LEU A 390 -12.53 2.25 -6.95
N VAL A 391 -12.13 1.30 -6.09
CA VAL A 391 -12.36 1.39 -4.64
C VAL A 391 -11.59 2.57 -4.03
N LEU A 392 -10.29 2.71 -4.32
CA LEU A 392 -9.47 3.77 -3.71
C LEU A 392 -9.88 5.18 -4.17
N PRO A 393 -10.02 5.50 -5.48
CA PRO A 393 -10.40 6.85 -5.89
C PRO A 393 -11.83 7.21 -5.51
N ILE A 394 -12.79 6.31 -5.73
CA ILE A 394 -14.21 6.55 -5.39
C ILE A 394 -14.37 6.66 -3.87
N GLY A 395 -13.71 5.78 -3.12
CA GLY A 395 -13.73 5.82 -1.67
C GLY A 395 -13.14 7.11 -1.11
N SER A 396 -11.99 7.55 -1.64
CA SER A 396 -11.38 8.83 -1.27
C SER A 396 -12.32 10.01 -1.54
N LEU A 397 -13.05 9.99 -2.66
CA LEU A 397 -14.06 11.00 -2.97
C LEU A 397 -15.22 10.98 -1.95
N ILE A 398 -15.69 9.78 -1.59
CA ILE A 398 -16.79 9.63 -0.62
C ILE A 398 -16.34 10.12 0.77
N PHE A 399 -15.13 9.76 1.24
CA PHE A 399 -14.58 10.32 2.49
C PHE A 399 -14.48 11.84 2.44
N ALA A 400 -14.00 12.39 1.32
CA ALA A 400 -13.90 13.84 1.14
C ALA A 400 -15.28 14.50 1.22
N LEU A 401 -16.24 14.03 0.44
CA LEU A 401 -17.60 14.58 0.43
C LEU A 401 -18.30 14.41 1.79
N PHE A 402 -18.13 13.29 2.47
CA PHE A 402 -18.68 13.06 3.79
C PHE A 402 -18.16 14.05 4.83
N CYS A 403 -16.85 14.28 4.85
CA CYS A 403 -16.22 15.17 5.83
C CYS A 403 -16.52 16.66 5.57
N VAL A 404 -16.82 17.07 4.32
CA VAL A 404 -16.91 18.50 4.01
C VAL A 404 -18.32 18.97 3.62
N SER A 405 -19.21 18.04 3.23
CA SER A 405 -20.56 18.36 2.77
C SER A 405 -21.52 18.63 3.94
N LYS A 406 -22.50 19.50 3.71
CA LYS A 406 -23.62 19.71 4.65
C LYS A 406 -24.56 18.50 4.76
N TYR A 407 -24.51 17.59 3.80
CA TYR A 407 -25.28 16.33 3.78
C TYR A 407 -24.52 15.15 4.40
N GLY A 408 -23.26 15.34 4.77
CA GLY A 408 -22.42 14.38 5.50
C GLY A 408 -22.15 14.86 6.94
N TRP A 409 -21.02 14.47 7.49
CA TRP A 409 -20.57 14.87 8.83
C TRP A 409 -20.33 16.39 8.94
N GLY A 410 -19.85 17.01 7.87
CA GLY A 410 -19.67 18.44 7.73
C GLY A 410 -18.30 18.97 8.14
N PHE A 411 -17.87 20.03 7.43
CA PHE A 411 -16.53 20.58 7.55
C PHE A 411 -16.17 21.09 8.97
N ASP A 412 -17.11 21.67 9.67
CA ASP A 412 -16.83 22.25 10.99
C ASP A 412 -16.61 21.14 12.05
N HIS A 413 -17.32 20.00 11.97
CA HIS A 413 -17.11 18.83 12.80
C HIS A 413 -15.76 18.17 12.48
N TYR A 414 -15.47 17.97 11.18
CA TYR A 414 -14.19 17.46 10.71
C TYR A 414 -13.02 18.33 11.20
N LEU A 415 -13.10 19.65 10.97
CA LEU A 415 -12.02 20.57 11.36
C LEU A 415 -11.78 20.58 12.88
N LYS A 416 -12.85 20.52 13.67
CA LYS A 416 -12.76 20.41 15.13
C LYS A 416 -12.02 19.16 15.54
N GLU A 417 -12.38 18.00 14.97
CA GLU A 417 -11.74 16.72 15.30
C GLU A 417 -10.27 16.69 14.89
N VAL A 418 -9.95 17.07 13.65
CA VAL A 418 -8.56 17.09 13.15
C VAL A 418 -7.67 17.96 14.00
N ASN A 419 -8.18 19.11 14.48
CA ASN A 419 -7.44 20.07 15.28
C ASN A 419 -7.46 19.77 16.79
N THR A 420 -8.12 18.71 17.23
CA THR A 420 -8.11 18.28 18.62
C THR A 420 -6.75 17.66 19.00
N GLY A 421 -6.20 18.07 20.15
CA GLY A 421 -4.89 17.64 20.65
C GLY A 421 -3.76 18.58 20.22
N ASP A 422 -2.52 18.23 20.55
CA ASP A 422 -1.32 19.04 20.29
C ASP A 422 -0.72 18.76 18.92
N GLY A 423 -0.13 19.76 18.28
CA GLY A 423 0.59 19.63 17.01
C GLY A 423 0.05 20.50 15.88
N MET A 424 0.30 20.10 14.64
CA MET A 424 -0.04 20.87 13.44
C MET A 424 -1.56 20.94 13.26
N LYS A 425 -2.06 22.17 13.12
CA LYS A 425 -3.48 22.46 12.93
C LYS A 425 -3.78 22.79 11.47
N ILE A 426 -4.94 22.35 11.00
CA ILE A 426 -5.46 22.74 9.69
C ILE A 426 -6.17 24.10 9.86
N PRO A 427 -5.75 25.14 9.14
CA PRO A 427 -6.36 26.45 9.26
C PRO A 427 -7.71 26.51 8.52
N ARG A 428 -8.66 27.28 9.08
CA ARG A 428 -10.04 27.36 8.57
C ARG A 428 -10.14 27.98 7.16
N TRP A 429 -9.13 28.80 6.74
CA TRP A 429 -9.14 29.39 5.40
C TRP A 429 -8.97 28.36 4.27
N LEU A 430 -8.52 27.15 4.57
CA LEU A 430 -8.48 26.04 3.62
C LEU A 430 -9.86 25.42 3.32
N LYS A 431 -10.93 25.88 3.97
CA LYS A 431 -12.30 25.37 3.73
C LYS A 431 -12.69 25.30 2.25
N PRO A 432 -12.48 26.35 1.42
CA PRO A 432 -12.81 26.27 -0.01
C PRO A 432 -12.03 25.20 -0.76
N TYR A 433 -10.74 25.01 -0.40
CA TYR A 433 -9.92 23.96 -0.95
C TYR A 433 -10.52 22.57 -0.68
N PHE A 434 -10.82 22.26 0.58
CA PHE A 434 -11.39 20.99 0.99
C PHE A 434 -12.80 20.74 0.40
N GLN A 435 -13.62 21.78 0.26
CA GLN A 435 -15.01 21.64 -0.22
C GLN A 435 -15.14 21.60 -1.73
N ILE A 436 -14.24 22.23 -2.49
CA ILE A 436 -14.36 22.39 -3.94
C ILE A 436 -13.18 21.76 -4.66
N VAL A 437 -11.95 22.20 -4.38
CA VAL A 437 -10.77 21.82 -5.16
C VAL A 437 -10.44 20.33 -4.97
N LEU A 438 -10.40 19.86 -3.73
CA LEU A 438 -10.06 18.48 -3.40
C LEU A 438 -11.06 17.47 -4.04
N PRO A 439 -12.41 17.58 -3.84
CA PRO A 439 -13.35 16.67 -4.49
C PRO A 439 -13.30 16.74 -6.02
N LEU A 440 -13.10 17.93 -6.60
CA LEU A 440 -12.97 18.09 -8.05
C LEU A 440 -11.74 17.34 -8.58
N LEU A 441 -10.59 17.53 -7.97
CA LEU A 441 -9.35 16.83 -8.35
C LEU A 441 -9.51 15.32 -8.25
N ILE A 442 -10.08 14.81 -7.14
CA ILE A 442 -10.32 13.37 -6.96
C ILE A 442 -11.30 12.86 -8.04
N THR A 443 -12.34 13.62 -8.36
CA THR A 443 -13.30 13.24 -9.41
C THR A 443 -12.63 13.12 -10.77
N VAL A 444 -11.75 14.08 -11.12
CA VAL A 444 -10.99 14.03 -12.39
C VAL A 444 -10.14 12.77 -12.46
N ILE A 445 -9.48 12.39 -11.35
CA ILE A 445 -8.68 11.16 -11.29
C ILE A 445 -9.56 9.93 -11.47
N ALA A 446 -10.64 9.84 -10.69
CA ALA A 446 -11.54 8.69 -10.73
C ALA A 446 -12.12 8.48 -12.14
N VAL A 447 -12.55 9.55 -12.79
CA VAL A 447 -13.07 9.48 -14.18
C VAL A 447 -11.96 9.05 -15.15
N ARG A 448 -10.76 9.61 -15.03
CA ARG A 448 -9.66 9.27 -15.92
C ARG A 448 -9.16 7.83 -15.73
N SER A 449 -9.17 7.32 -14.50
CA SER A 449 -8.84 5.92 -14.20
C SER A 449 -9.83 4.92 -14.81
N LEU A 450 -11.04 5.37 -15.14
CA LEU A 450 -12.08 4.55 -15.76
C LEU A 450 -12.06 4.58 -17.29
N ILE A 451 -11.59 5.69 -17.87
CA ILE A 451 -11.61 5.89 -19.33
C ILE A 451 -10.31 5.36 -19.97
N GLY A 452 -9.25 5.18 -19.19
CA GLY A 452 -7.94 4.69 -19.62
C GLY A 452 -6.99 5.84 -19.82
#